data_215c5567c4a58964cbb394657a5aae47
#
_entry.id   215c5567c4a58964cbb394657a5aae47
#
_cell.length_a   1.000
_cell.length_b   1.000
_cell.length_c   1.000
_cell.angle_alpha   90.00
_cell.angle_beta   90.00
_cell.angle_gamma   90.00
#
_symmetry.space_group_name_H-M   'P 1'
#
loop_
_entity.id
_entity.type
_entity.pdbx_description
1 polymer ?
#
loop_
_entity_poly.entity_id
_entity_poly.type
_entity_poly.pdbx_seq_one_letter_code
_entity_poly.pdbx_strand_id
1 'polypeptide(L)'
;THSEQGRTAARAQNFSIERIESGPGVSHRFASETEIIVLLPQVGGSLTGDRAIMLPGHCVVIVPTGAYAFEVDEPGAFYILATDRYDPDMATPTNAEVYATDDERVRPVSAPYARRMHKGDVRIHRIEDVTIPPDNGRLRFLQSETMSLNWVEYEGLRDRSALSPHAHPDLEQATLAIEGKFTHHLRTPWGRDARLWQEDQHLSAGPASVVVIPPEIIHTTEGVGEGRHVLVDIFAPPRADFIARKWVFNAHEYQAPSEAAA
;
A
#
# COMPACT_ATOMS: atom_id res chain seq x y z
N THR A 1 -15.94 7.58 -22.97
CA THR A 1 -14.84 6.75 -23.53
C THR A 1 -13.44 7.36 -23.33
N HIS A 2 -13.24 8.32 -22.43
CA HIS A 2 -11.92 8.91 -22.12
C HIS A 2 -11.39 8.53 -20.73
N SER A 3 -12.08 7.69 -19.94
CA SER A 3 -11.75 7.39 -18.54
C SER A 3 -10.77 6.25 -18.32
N GLU A 4 -10.40 5.46 -19.32
CA GLU A 4 -9.52 4.29 -19.15
C GLU A 4 -8.05 4.53 -19.52
N GLN A 5 -7.72 5.63 -20.22
CA GLN A 5 -6.33 5.92 -20.58
C GLN A 5 -5.57 6.46 -19.37
N GLY A 6 -4.57 5.71 -18.93
CA GLY A 6 -3.68 6.08 -17.83
C GLY A 6 -4.08 5.55 -16.44
N ARG A 7 -5.12 4.71 -16.33
CA ARG A 7 -5.54 4.10 -15.06
C ARG A 7 -5.35 2.58 -15.09
N THR A 8 -4.72 2.03 -14.07
CA THR A 8 -4.56 0.58 -13.88
C THR A 8 -4.81 0.23 -12.42
N ALA A 9 -5.50 -0.87 -12.16
CA ALA A 9 -5.77 -1.32 -10.81
C ALA A 9 -5.38 -2.78 -10.60
N ALA A 10 -4.98 -3.08 -9.36
CA ALA A 10 -4.84 -4.41 -8.81
C ALA A 10 -5.54 -4.47 -7.46
N ARG A 11 -5.83 -5.68 -6.96
CA ARG A 11 -6.40 -5.84 -5.63
C ARG A 11 -5.73 -6.96 -4.85
N ALA A 12 -5.79 -6.87 -3.55
CA ALA A 12 -5.75 -7.95 -2.59
C ALA A 12 -7.20 -8.28 -2.16
N GLN A 13 -7.41 -9.24 -1.29
CA GLN A 13 -8.76 -9.57 -0.81
C GLN A 13 -9.40 -8.38 -0.09
N ASN A 14 -8.63 -7.69 0.75
CA ASN A 14 -9.13 -6.64 1.63
C ASN A 14 -8.96 -5.21 1.09
N PHE A 15 -8.26 -5.00 -0.01
CA PHE A 15 -7.98 -3.64 -0.51
C PHE A 15 -7.68 -3.60 -2.00
N SER A 16 -7.76 -2.42 -2.56
CA SER A 16 -7.39 -2.13 -3.94
C SER A 16 -6.24 -1.13 -4.01
N ILE A 17 -5.49 -1.22 -5.10
CA ILE A 17 -4.40 -0.31 -5.48
C ILE A 17 -4.73 0.18 -6.89
N GLU A 18 -4.91 1.47 -7.06
CA GLU A 18 -5.07 2.07 -8.38
C GLU A 18 -3.91 3.02 -8.67
N ARG A 19 -3.27 2.83 -9.82
CA ARG A 19 -2.28 3.74 -10.37
C ARG A 19 -2.94 4.63 -11.41
N ILE A 20 -2.71 5.92 -11.32
CA ILE A 20 -3.26 6.92 -12.22
C ILE A 20 -2.11 7.75 -12.79
N GLU A 21 -1.91 7.68 -14.11
CA GLU A 21 -1.06 8.60 -14.86
C GLU A 21 -1.88 9.80 -15.27
N SER A 22 -1.39 11.00 -15.00
CA SER A 22 -2.11 12.23 -15.25
C SER A 22 -1.18 13.38 -15.64
N GLY A 23 -1.78 14.42 -16.18
CA GLY A 23 -1.17 15.73 -16.39
C GLY A 23 -2.05 16.82 -15.80
N PRO A 24 -1.53 18.05 -15.72
CA PRO A 24 -2.27 19.19 -15.21
C PRO A 24 -3.60 19.44 -15.97
N GLY A 25 -4.62 19.91 -15.26
CA GLY A 25 -5.95 20.20 -15.83
C GLY A 25 -6.85 18.97 -15.93
N VAL A 26 -6.40 17.80 -15.46
CA VAL A 26 -7.23 16.57 -15.41
C VAL A 26 -7.55 16.24 -13.97
N SER A 27 -8.84 16.31 -13.63
CA SER A 27 -9.33 16.03 -12.28
C SER A 27 -9.77 14.57 -12.15
N HIS A 28 -9.23 13.88 -11.16
CA HIS A 28 -9.55 12.49 -10.86
C HIS A 28 -10.38 12.40 -9.58
N ARG A 29 -11.61 11.89 -9.70
CA ARG A 29 -12.54 11.75 -8.58
C ARG A 29 -12.35 10.39 -7.94
N PHE A 30 -12.54 10.35 -6.63
CA PHE A 30 -12.59 9.12 -5.84
C PHE A 30 -13.43 9.33 -4.57
N ALA A 31 -14.00 8.25 -4.07
CA ALA A 31 -14.84 8.27 -2.88
C ALA A 31 -14.74 6.96 -2.10
N SER A 32 -14.81 7.02 -0.76
CA SER A 32 -14.73 5.86 0.10
C SER A 32 -15.50 6.08 1.40
N GLU A 33 -16.04 5.00 1.96
CA GLU A 33 -16.64 4.96 3.31
C GLU A 33 -15.58 4.92 4.42
N THR A 34 -14.34 4.60 4.09
CA THR A 34 -13.20 4.57 5.00
C THR A 34 -12.10 5.55 4.55
N GLU A 35 -11.09 5.75 5.39
CA GLU A 35 -9.93 6.54 4.99
C GLU A 35 -9.23 5.95 3.77
N ILE A 36 -8.85 6.82 2.85
CA ILE A 36 -8.05 6.50 1.65
C ILE A 36 -6.60 6.88 1.92
N ILE A 37 -5.67 6.09 1.39
CA ILE A 37 -4.27 6.47 1.31
C ILE A 37 -3.94 6.87 -0.12
N VAL A 38 -3.44 8.09 -0.31
CA VAL A 38 -2.90 8.56 -1.59
C VAL A 38 -1.39 8.60 -1.51
N LEU A 39 -0.71 7.92 -2.44
CA LEU A 39 0.76 7.98 -2.56
C LEU A 39 1.13 8.96 -3.67
N LEU A 40 1.95 9.92 -3.35
CA LEU A 40 2.51 10.91 -4.26
C LEU A 40 4.04 10.75 -4.33
N PRO A 41 4.56 9.81 -5.14
CA PRO A 41 5.99 9.50 -5.12
C PRO A 41 6.89 10.65 -5.60
N GLN A 42 6.40 11.44 -6.53
CA GLN A 42 7.15 12.52 -7.19
C GLN A 42 6.32 13.79 -7.32
N VAL A 43 5.13 13.67 -7.95
CA VAL A 43 4.30 14.83 -8.27
C VAL A 43 3.45 15.26 -7.07
N GLY A 44 3.29 16.58 -6.93
CA GLY A 44 2.30 17.19 -6.05
C GLY A 44 1.00 17.52 -6.78
N GLY A 45 0.11 18.24 -6.11
CA GLY A 45 -1.13 18.65 -6.73
C GLY A 45 -2.14 19.25 -5.77
N SER A 46 -3.36 19.45 -6.25
CA SER A 46 -4.48 19.98 -5.49
C SER A 46 -5.50 18.89 -5.19
N LEU A 47 -5.74 18.62 -3.92
CA LEU A 47 -6.84 17.78 -3.44
C LEU A 47 -8.02 18.67 -3.08
N THR A 48 -9.17 18.43 -3.70
CA THR A 48 -10.41 19.16 -3.47
C THR A 48 -11.47 18.24 -2.85
N GLY A 49 -11.93 18.61 -1.66
CA GLY A 49 -13.12 18.11 -0.99
C GLY A 49 -13.99 19.32 -0.64
N ASP A 50 -14.32 19.51 0.65
CA ASP A 50 -15.00 20.75 1.13
C ASP A 50 -14.15 22.00 0.89
N ARG A 51 -12.84 21.83 0.86
CA ARG A 51 -11.85 22.87 0.53
C ARG A 51 -10.71 22.28 -0.31
N ALA A 52 -10.03 23.12 -1.04
CA ALA A 52 -8.82 22.72 -1.75
C ALA A 52 -7.60 22.74 -0.83
N ILE A 53 -6.76 21.72 -0.94
CA ILE A 53 -5.53 21.54 -0.17
C ILE A 53 -4.41 21.22 -1.16
N MET A 54 -3.31 21.99 -1.10
CA MET A 54 -2.12 21.69 -1.89
C MET A 54 -1.32 20.59 -1.22
N LEU A 55 -1.02 19.55 -2.00
CA LEU A 55 -0.24 18.39 -1.57
C LEU A 55 1.14 18.43 -2.23
N PRO A 56 2.22 18.29 -1.47
CA PRO A 56 3.56 18.17 -2.05
C PRO A 56 3.74 16.81 -2.72
N GLY A 57 4.74 16.70 -3.59
CA GLY A 57 5.28 15.38 -3.97
C GLY A 57 6.04 14.73 -2.82
N HIS A 58 6.46 13.47 -3.02
CA HIS A 58 7.24 12.65 -2.08
C HIS A 58 6.57 12.53 -0.70
N CYS A 59 5.29 12.15 -0.70
CA CYS A 59 4.51 12.01 0.54
C CYS A 59 3.45 10.90 0.46
N VAL A 60 2.98 10.53 1.64
CA VAL A 60 1.80 9.71 1.88
C VAL A 60 0.72 10.61 2.45
N VAL A 61 -0.46 10.59 1.85
CA VAL A 61 -1.61 11.40 2.28
C VAL A 61 -2.71 10.47 2.76
N ILE A 62 -3.19 10.70 3.98
CA ILE A 62 -4.36 10.01 4.52
C ILE A 62 -5.54 10.95 4.40
N VAL A 63 -6.49 10.55 3.57
CA VAL A 63 -7.69 11.31 3.22
C VAL A 63 -8.87 10.72 3.99
N PRO A 64 -9.65 11.51 4.74
CA PRO A 64 -10.83 11.03 5.46
C PRO A 64 -11.90 10.43 4.54
N THR A 65 -12.85 9.70 5.12
CA THR A 65 -14.07 9.25 4.42
C THR A 65 -14.74 10.41 3.70
N GLY A 66 -15.30 10.15 2.51
CA GLY A 66 -15.97 11.13 1.68
C GLY A 66 -15.58 11.06 0.20
N ALA A 67 -15.96 12.11 -0.52
CA ALA A 67 -15.71 12.26 -1.95
C ALA A 67 -14.72 13.40 -2.20
N TYR A 68 -13.72 13.12 -3.03
CA TYR A 68 -12.63 14.04 -3.33
C TYR A 68 -12.31 14.04 -4.82
N ALA A 69 -11.59 15.09 -5.23
CA ALA A 69 -10.98 15.15 -6.55
C ALA A 69 -9.51 15.56 -6.41
N PHE A 70 -8.62 14.94 -7.16
CA PHE A 70 -7.20 15.26 -7.18
C PHE A 70 -6.75 15.63 -8.59
N GLU A 71 -5.96 16.69 -8.68
CA GLU A 71 -5.35 17.19 -9.91
C GLU A 71 -3.85 17.38 -9.67
N VAL A 72 -3.02 16.79 -10.51
CA VAL A 72 -1.55 16.92 -10.41
C VAL A 72 -1.08 18.27 -10.97
N ASP A 73 0.01 18.80 -10.40
CA ASP A 73 0.61 20.08 -10.85
C ASP A 73 1.45 19.91 -12.14
N GLU A 74 2.01 18.72 -12.33
CA GLU A 74 2.85 18.35 -13.46
C GLU A 74 2.59 16.90 -13.92
N PRO A 75 2.99 16.52 -15.15
CA PRO A 75 2.77 15.14 -15.61
C PRO A 75 3.46 14.12 -14.73
N GLY A 76 2.72 13.07 -14.33
CA GLY A 76 3.25 12.00 -13.51
C GLY A 76 2.20 11.00 -13.04
N ALA A 77 2.59 10.14 -12.12
CA ALA A 77 1.72 9.12 -11.57
C ALA A 77 1.52 9.27 -10.06
N PHE A 78 0.31 8.97 -9.60
CA PHE A 78 -0.03 8.81 -8.20
C PHE A 78 -0.82 7.52 -7.99
N TYR A 79 -0.98 7.11 -6.73
CA TYR A 79 -1.66 5.87 -6.39
C TYR A 79 -2.73 6.13 -5.34
N ILE A 80 -3.85 5.39 -5.47
CA ILE A 80 -4.95 5.38 -4.49
C ILE A 80 -5.04 3.99 -3.90
N LEU A 81 -4.96 3.89 -2.56
CA LEU A 81 -5.11 2.65 -1.81
C LEU A 81 -6.37 2.77 -0.96
N ALA A 82 -7.27 1.80 -1.05
CA ALA A 82 -8.53 1.82 -0.31
C ALA A 82 -9.03 0.41 0.01
N THR A 83 -9.69 0.26 1.15
CA THR A 83 -10.38 -0.98 1.54
C THR A 83 -11.85 -0.96 1.11
N ASP A 84 -12.44 0.20 1.04
CA ASP A 84 -13.84 0.39 0.68
C ASP A 84 -14.00 1.62 -0.21
N ARG A 85 -14.16 1.38 -1.49
CA ARG A 85 -14.22 2.41 -2.50
C ARG A 85 -15.48 2.21 -3.37
N TYR A 86 -16.26 3.27 -3.56
CA TYR A 86 -17.54 3.19 -4.23
C TYR A 86 -17.69 4.14 -5.44
N ASP A 87 -16.61 4.82 -5.85
CA ASP A 87 -16.69 5.71 -7.02
C ASP A 87 -16.71 4.93 -8.34
N PRO A 88 -17.45 5.42 -9.35
CA PRO A 88 -17.59 4.72 -10.62
C PRO A 88 -16.36 4.84 -11.53
N ASP A 89 -15.40 5.72 -11.19
CA ASP A 89 -14.23 6.00 -12.01
C ASP A 89 -13.05 5.04 -11.74
N MET A 90 -13.18 4.17 -10.74
CA MET A 90 -12.15 3.18 -10.43
C MET A 90 -11.96 2.19 -11.58
N ALA A 91 -10.70 1.97 -12.00
CA ALA A 91 -10.38 0.95 -12.99
C ALA A 91 -10.70 -0.46 -12.45
N THR A 92 -11.14 -1.34 -13.32
CA THR A 92 -11.31 -2.76 -12.97
C THR A 92 -9.95 -3.38 -12.65
N PRO A 93 -9.77 -4.00 -11.46
CA PRO A 93 -8.51 -4.67 -11.13
C PRO A 93 -8.15 -5.76 -12.15
N THR A 94 -6.91 -5.75 -12.63
CA THR A 94 -6.41 -6.72 -13.63
C THR A 94 -6.38 -8.15 -13.12
N ASN A 95 -6.39 -8.33 -11.80
CA ASN A 95 -6.40 -9.62 -11.10
C ASN A 95 -7.73 -9.92 -10.39
N ALA A 96 -8.85 -9.30 -10.80
CA ALA A 96 -10.15 -9.46 -10.14
C ALA A 96 -10.62 -10.93 -10.08
N GLU A 97 -10.33 -11.71 -11.12
CA GLU A 97 -10.74 -13.13 -11.21
C GLU A 97 -10.10 -14.01 -10.13
N VAL A 98 -8.91 -13.66 -9.65
CA VAL A 98 -8.22 -14.39 -8.56
C VAL A 98 -9.03 -14.35 -7.27
N TYR A 99 -9.83 -13.29 -7.09
CA TYR A 99 -10.65 -13.02 -5.91
C TYR A 99 -12.14 -13.32 -6.13
N ALA A 100 -12.47 -14.23 -7.05
CA ALA A 100 -13.83 -14.74 -7.21
C ALA A 100 -14.29 -15.58 -6.01
N THR A 101 -13.34 -16.10 -5.24
CA THR A 101 -13.57 -16.82 -3.97
C THR A 101 -12.56 -16.30 -2.95
N ASP A 102 -13.05 -16.01 -1.75
CA ASP A 102 -12.21 -15.54 -0.65
C ASP A 102 -11.29 -16.67 -0.14
N ASP A 103 -10.08 -16.29 0.24
CA ASP A 103 -9.16 -17.15 1.00
C ASP A 103 -9.48 -17.00 2.50
N GLU A 104 -9.99 -18.06 3.11
CA GLU A 104 -10.35 -18.08 4.54
C GLU A 104 -9.18 -17.81 5.49
N ARG A 105 -7.94 -17.93 5.01
CA ARG A 105 -6.75 -17.61 5.80
C ARG A 105 -6.52 -16.11 5.93
N VAL A 106 -7.09 -15.31 5.03
CA VAL A 106 -6.94 -13.85 5.07
C VAL A 106 -7.87 -13.27 6.12
N ARG A 107 -7.30 -12.67 7.15
CA ARG A 107 -8.06 -12.00 8.19
C ARG A 107 -8.80 -10.78 7.61
N PRO A 108 -10.14 -10.70 7.75
CA PRO A 108 -10.91 -9.58 7.24
C PRO A 108 -10.62 -8.28 8.00
N VAL A 109 -10.90 -7.15 7.35
CA VAL A 109 -10.97 -5.84 8.03
C VAL A 109 -12.33 -5.79 8.74
N SER A 110 -12.36 -6.19 10.02
CA SER A 110 -13.63 -6.32 10.78
C SER A 110 -14.08 -4.99 11.39
N ALA A 111 -13.18 -4.22 11.96
CA ALA A 111 -13.47 -2.94 12.56
C ALA A 111 -12.32 -1.94 12.32
N PRO A 112 -12.62 -0.72 11.85
CA PRO A 112 -11.61 0.31 11.68
C PRO A 112 -10.98 0.74 13.01
N TYR A 113 -9.71 1.14 12.97
CA TYR A 113 -9.08 1.84 14.07
C TYR A 113 -9.71 3.22 14.25
N ALA A 114 -10.17 3.54 15.44
CA ALA A 114 -10.79 4.84 15.70
C ALA A 114 -9.74 5.96 15.67
N ARG A 115 -9.91 6.93 14.79
CA ARG A 115 -9.02 8.08 14.73
C ARG A 115 -9.25 9.00 15.95
N ARG A 116 -8.20 9.25 16.72
CA ARG A 116 -8.23 10.07 17.95
C ARG A 116 -7.93 11.53 17.70
N MET A 117 -6.98 11.79 16.79
CA MET A 117 -6.46 13.12 16.50
C MET A 117 -6.79 13.54 15.07
N HIS A 118 -6.96 14.84 14.86
CA HIS A 118 -7.19 15.40 13.53
C HIS A 118 -8.36 14.74 12.78
N LYS A 119 -9.46 14.46 13.50
CA LYS A 119 -10.66 13.85 12.91
C LYS A 119 -11.21 14.72 11.78
N GLY A 120 -11.42 14.08 10.61
CA GLY A 120 -11.89 14.79 9.43
C GLY A 120 -10.84 15.63 8.68
N ASP A 121 -9.61 15.70 9.19
CA ASP A 121 -8.53 16.42 8.51
C ASP A 121 -7.76 15.50 7.55
N VAL A 122 -7.40 16.01 6.38
CA VAL A 122 -6.39 15.39 5.50
C VAL A 122 -5.03 15.46 6.19
N ARG A 123 -4.34 14.32 6.28
CA ARG A 123 -3.02 14.22 6.89
C ARG A 123 -1.97 14.02 5.81
N ILE A 124 -0.95 14.85 5.81
CA ILE A 124 0.17 14.81 4.86
C ILE A 124 1.41 14.37 5.63
N HIS A 125 1.99 13.24 5.24
CA HIS A 125 3.24 12.71 5.79
C HIS A 125 4.30 12.76 4.70
N ARG A 126 5.20 13.74 4.76
CA ARG A 126 6.38 13.77 3.90
C ARG A 126 7.29 12.62 4.26
N ILE A 127 7.85 11.94 3.27
CA ILE A 127 8.66 10.74 3.53
C ILE A 127 9.90 11.06 4.35
N GLU A 128 10.50 12.22 4.13
CA GLU A 128 11.65 12.71 4.91
C GLU A 128 11.35 12.96 6.39
N ASP A 129 10.08 13.24 6.74
CA ASP A 129 9.65 13.50 8.13
C ASP A 129 9.26 12.22 8.87
N VAL A 130 9.06 11.10 8.15
CA VAL A 130 8.71 9.81 8.76
C VAL A 130 9.95 9.21 9.43
N THR A 131 9.95 9.19 10.76
CA THR A 131 11.08 8.64 11.53
C THR A 131 11.22 7.15 11.33
N ILE A 132 12.47 6.73 11.17
CA ILE A 132 12.86 5.33 11.02
C ILE A 132 13.06 4.75 12.43
N PRO A 133 12.49 3.57 12.75
CA PRO A 133 12.76 2.90 14.02
C PRO A 133 14.24 2.58 14.19
N PRO A 134 14.82 2.78 15.38
CA PRO A 134 16.27 2.62 15.61
C PRO A 134 16.76 1.18 15.42
N ASP A 135 15.89 0.21 15.56
CA ASP A 135 16.17 -1.22 15.41
C ASP A 135 15.89 -1.76 13.99
N ASN A 136 15.34 -0.94 13.09
CA ASN A 136 15.10 -1.33 11.70
C ASN A 136 15.21 -0.15 10.73
N GLY A 137 16.38 0.08 10.20
CA GLY A 137 16.76 1.24 9.38
C GLY A 137 16.07 1.37 8.02
N ARG A 138 15.11 0.49 7.69
CA ARG A 138 14.40 0.49 6.40
C ARG A 138 12.91 0.71 6.51
N LEU A 139 12.38 0.81 7.73
CA LEU A 139 10.95 0.93 7.94
C LEU A 139 10.51 2.39 8.02
N ARG A 140 9.60 2.78 7.14
CA ARG A 140 8.79 3.99 7.25
C ARG A 140 7.33 3.57 7.24
N PHE A 141 6.86 3.10 8.40
CA PHE A 141 5.51 2.58 8.54
C PHE A 141 4.52 3.67 8.89
N LEU A 142 3.42 3.70 8.13
CA LEU A 142 2.25 4.54 8.35
C LEU A 142 0.99 3.68 8.34
N GLN A 143 -0.08 4.17 8.97
CA GLN A 143 -1.39 3.53 8.92
C GLN A 143 -2.51 4.54 8.65
N SER A 144 -3.60 4.04 8.07
CA SER A 144 -4.94 4.60 8.15
C SER A 144 -5.77 3.79 9.15
N GLU A 145 -7.06 4.07 9.23
CA GLU A 145 -7.97 3.31 10.09
C GLU A 145 -8.13 1.84 9.68
N THR A 146 -7.92 1.49 8.40
CA THR A 146 -8.15 0.15 7.86
C THR A 146 -6.93 -0.49 7.22
N MET A 147 -5.85 0.25 7.00
CA MET A 147 -4.66 -0.20 6.28
C MET A 147 -3.39 0.24 6.97
N SER A 148 -2.29 -0.44 6.67
CA SER A 148 -0.94 0.07 6.92
C SER A 148 -0.05 -0.13 5.70
N LEU A 149 0.97 0.71 5.60
CA LEU A 149 1.99 0.60 4.56
C LEU A 149 3.39 0.82 5.13
N ASN A 150 4.38 0.27 4.44
CA ASN A 150 5.79 0.52 4.66
C ASN A 150 6.40 1.12 3.41
N TRP A 151 6.88 2.33 3.48
CA TRP A 151 7.63 2.97 2.41
C TRP A 151 9.11 2.64 2.55
N VAL A 152 9.64 1.84 1.62
CA VAL A 152 11.05 1.46 1.55
C VAL A 152 11.71 2.25 0.45
N GLU A 153 12.79 2.96 0.78
CA GLU A 153 13.54 3.76 -0.17
C GLU A 153 15.04 3.71 0.14
N TYR A 154 15.86 3.41 -0.87
CA TYR A 154 17.31 3.36 -0.75
C TYR A 154 17.99 3.44 -2.12
N GLU A 155 19.29 3.70 -2.12
CA GLU A 155 20.15 3.72 -3.30
C GLU A 155 20.99 2.44 -3.39
N GLY A 156 21.22 1.99 -4.61
CA GLY A 156 22.13 0.88 -4.92
C GLY A 156 21.55 -0.51 -4.69
N LEU A 157 22.43 -1.50 -4.79
CA LEU A 157 22.09 -2.92 -4.65
C LEU A 157 21.70 -3.27 -3.22
N ARG A 158 20.73 -4.17 -3.10
CA ARG A 158 20.39 -4.78 -1.83
C ARG A 158 21.50 -5.72 -1.35
N ASP A 159 21.88 -5.60 -0.08
CA ASP A 159 22.82 -6.54 0.54
C ASP A 159 22.20 -7.94 0.60
N ARG A 160 22.73 -8.85 -0.22
CA ARG A 160 22.24 -10.23 -0.32
C ARG A 160 22.59 -11.09 0.90
N SER A 161 23.53 -10.67 1.73
CA SER A 161 23.87 -11.35 2.99
C SER A 161 22.90 -11.01 4.12
N ALA A 162 22.01 -10.02 3.92
CA ALA A 162 21.08 -9.47 4.90
C ALA A 162 19.64 -9.35 4.37
N LEU A 163 19.22 -10.26 3.51
CA LEU A 163 17.81 -10.42 3.15
C LEU A 163 17.04 -10.93 4.38
N SER A 164 15.75 -10.62 4.46
CA SER A 164 14.91 -10.92 5.62
C SER A 164 13.71 -11.79 5.20
N PRO A 165 13.90 -13.09 4.87
CA PRO A 165 12.79 -13.96 4.52
C PRO A 165 11.83 -14.11 5.70
N HIS A 166 10.54 -13.92 5.46
CA HIS A 166 9.47 -14.03 6.47
C HIS A 166 8.15 -14.39 5.80
N ALA A 167 7.15 -14.70 6.60
CA ALA A 167 5.78 -14.97 6.16
C ALA A 167 4.79 -14.28 7.10
N HIS A 168 3.58 -14.04 6.62
CA HIS A 168 2.46 -13.56 7.43
C HIS A 168 1.43 -14.69 7.56
N PRO A 169 0.95 -14.99 8.78
CA PRO A 169 0.06 -16.13 8.96
C PRO A 169 -1.36 -15.88 8.45
N ASP A 170 -1.81 -14.62 8.47
CA ASP A 170 -3.22 -14.25 8.29
C ASP A 170 -3.44 -12.98 7.48
N LEU A 171 -2.41 -12.49 6.78
CA LEU A 171 -2.48 -11.28 5.97
C LEU A 171 -1.91 -11.53 4.57
N GLU A 172 -2.53 -10.94 3.58
CA GLU A 172 -1.87 -10.69 2.30
C GLU A 172 -0.95 -9.47 2.42
N GLN A 173 0.18 -9.55 1.74
CA GLN A 173 1.04 -8.40 1.49
C GLN A 173 0.99 -8.06 0.02
N ALA A 174 0.56 -6.85 -0.33
CA ALA A 174 0.84 -6.33 -1.66
C ALA A 174 2.13 -5.52 -1.64
N THR A 175 3.01 -5.79 -2.59
CA THR A 175 4.26 -5.06 -2.77
C THR A 175 4.21 -4.30 -4.08
N LEU A 176 4.18 -2.98 -4.01
CA LEU A 176 4.13 -2.05 -5.13
C LEU A 176 5.53 -1.52 -5.43
N ALA A 177 6.08 -1.83 -6.61
CA ALA A 177 7.32 -1.23 -7.09
C ALA A 177 7.02 0.13 -7.74
N ILE A 178 7.51 1.21 -7.14
CA ILE A 178 7.35 2.57 -7.66
C ILE A 178 8.52 2.93 -8.57
N GLU A 179 9.76 2.68 -8.11
CA GLU A 179 10.98 3.00 -8.84
C GLU A 179 12.03 1.91 -8.60
N GLY A 180 12.87 1.66 -9.59
CA GLY A 180 13.89 0.62 -9.53
C GLY A 180 13.43 -0.73 -10.04
N LYS A 181 14.29 -1.73 -9.92
CA LYS A 181 14.03 -3.12 -10.31
C LYS A 181 14.18 -4.03 -9.10
N PHE A 182 13.29 -5.00 -9.00
CA PHE A 182 13.24 -5.91 -7.87
C PHE A 182 13.13 -7.36 -8.32
N THR A 183 13.60 -8.26 -7.46
CA THR A 183 13.27 -9.68 -7.52
C THR A 183 12.56 -10.07 -6.23
N HIS A 184 11.33 -10.55 -6.35
CA HIS A 184 10.59 -11.15 -5.25
C HIS A 184 10.91 -12.64 -5.19
N HIS A 185 11.46 -13.08 -4.07
CA HIS A 185 11.73 -14.50 -3.81
C HIS A 185 10.58 -15.05 -2.98
N LEU A 186 9.91 -16.07 -3.50
CA LEU A 186 8.72 -16.67 -2.89
C LEU A 186 8.95 -18.16 -2.71
N ARG A 187 8.60 -18.68 -1.54
CA ARG A 187 8.64 -20.11 -1.21
C ARG A 187 7.33 -20.56 -0.59
N THR A 188 6.68 -21.52 -1.24
CA THR A 188 5.54 -22.23 -0.67
C THR A 188 6.06 -23.28 0.31
N PRO A 189 5.73 -23.20 1.62
CA PRO A 189 6.13 -24.22 2.58
C PRO A 189 5.59 -25.59 2.19
N TRP A 190 6.40 -26.63 2.33
CA TRP A 190 5.98 -27.98 2.07
C TRP A 190 4.98 -28.46 3.13
N GLY A 191 3.76 -28.73 2.68
CA GLY A 191 2.73 -29.36 3.48
C GLY A 191 2.80 -30.90 3.39
N ARG A 192 1.78 -31.57 3.96
CA ARG A 192 1.69 -33.04 4.01
C ARG A 192 1.44 -33.68 2.63
N ASP A 193 0.84 -32.94 1.71
CA ASP A 193 0.53 -33.41 0.35
C ASP A 193 1.62 -32.99 -0.61
N ALA A 194 2.49 -33.93 -0.98
CA ALA A 194 3.60 -33.69 -1.90
C ALA A 194 3.15 -33.30 -3.31
N ARG A 195 1.90 -33.55 -3.69
CA ARG A 195 1.36 -33.12 -4.99
C ARG A 195 1.17 -31.61 -5.09
N LEU A 196 1.15 -30.90 -3.95
CA LEU A 196 1.02 -29.45 -3.85
C LEU A 196 2.36 -28.73 -3.68
N TRP A 197 3.46 -29.46 -3.60
CA TRP A 197 4.78 -28.86 -3.45
C TRP A 197 5.16 -28.09 -4.73
N GLN A 198 5.75 -26.94 -4.52
CA GLN A 198 6.18 -26.03 -5.60
C GLN A 198 7.66 -25.71 -5.45
N GLU A 199 8.29 -25.45 -6.57
CA GLU A 199 9.64 -24.86 -6.66
C GLU A 199 9.60 -23.41 -6.16
N ASP A 200 10.73 -22.94 -5.62
CA ASP A 200 10.89 -21.53 -5.27
C ASP A 200 10.69 -20.64 -6.52
N GLN A 201 10.00 -19.54 -6.34
CA GLN A 201 9.77 -18.58 -7.42
C GLN A 201 10.63 -17.33 -7.20
N HIS A 202 11.13 -16.78 -8.30
CA HIS A 202 11.94 -15.57 -8.34
C HIS A 202 11.36 -14.64 -9.39
N LEU A 203 10.44 -13.77 -8.96
CA LEU A 203 9.65 -12.91 -9.84
C LEU A 203 10.35 -11.58 -10.03
N SER A 204 10.70 -11.24 -11.25
CA SER A 204 11.22 -9.91 -11.60
C SER A 204 10.09 -8.89 -11.63
N ALA A 205 10.28 -7.76 -10.97
CA ALA A 205 9.34 -6.66 -10.88
C ALA A 205 10.03 -5.34 -11.22
N GLY A 206 9.41 -4.56 -12.10
CA GLY A 206 9.85 -3.20 -12.43
C GLY A 206 8.85 -2.15 -11.95
N PRO A 207 9.07 -0.87 -12.26
CA PRO A 207 8.16 0.21 -11.91
C PRO A 207 6.72 -0.06 -12.33
N ALA A 208 5.76 0.35 -11.51
CA ALA A 208 4.33 0.16 -11.66
C ALA A 208 3.82 -1.30 -11.55
N SER A 209 4.67 -2.26 -11.15
CA SER A 209 4.22 -3.62 -10.88
C SER A 209 3.74 -3.78 -9.43
N VAL A 210 2.76 -4.65 -9.25
CA VAL A 210 2.24 -5.09 -7.94
C VAL A 210 2.36 -6.60 -7.85
N VAL A 211 2.96 -7.08 -6.77
CA VAL A 211 2.97 -8.51 -6.42
C VAL A 211 2.14 -8.67 -5.15
N VAL A 212 1.08 -9.48 -5.20
CA VAL A 212 0.29 -9.82 -4.02
C VAL A 212 0.73 -11.19 -3.52
N ILE A 213 1.10 -11.25 -2.26
CA ILE A 213 1.68 -12.42 -1.60
C ILE A 213 0.63 -12.94 -0.60
N PRO A 214 0.11 -14.17 -0.81
CA PRO A 214 -0.86 -14.79 0.08
C PRO A 214 -0.29 -15.10 1.48
N PRO A 215 -1.15 -15.35 2.47
CA PRO A 215 -0.73 -15.83 3.79
C PRO A 215 0.18 -17.06 3.69
N GLU A 216 1.10 -17.20 4.65
CA GLU A 216 2.02 -18.32 4.84
C GLU A 216 3.13 -18.47 3.79
N ILE A 217 3.10 -17.74 2.68
CA ILE A 217 4.19 -17.76 1.69
C ILE A 217 5.43 -17.05 2.28
N ILE A 218 6.53 -17.79 2.39
CA ILE A 218 7.82 -17.23 2.80
C ILE A 218 8.32 -16.34 1.66
N HIS A 219 8.61 -15.09 1.96
CA HIS A 219 9.03 -14.13 0.94
C HIS A 219 10.06 -13.14 1.44
N THR A 220 10.81 -12.61 0.49
CA THR A 220 11.70 -11.45 0.65
C THR A 220 11.88 -10.75 -0.68
N THR A 221 12.18 -9.46 -0.65
CA THR A 221 12.39 -8.66 -1.86
C THR A 221 13.82 -8.16 -1.92
N GLU A 222 14.45 -8.36 -3.06
CA GLU A 222 15.78 -7.90 -3.39
C GLU A 222 15.68 -6.78 -4.44
N GLY A 223 16.19 -5.58 -4.14
CA GLY A 223 16.43 -4.56 -5.16
C GLY A 223 17.65 -4.93 -5.98
N VAL A 224 17.49 -4.98 -7.30
CA VAL A 224 18.52 -5.39 -8.24
C VAL A 224 18.88 -4.24 -9.19
N GLY A 225 20.15 -4.05 -9.44
CA GLY A 225 20.65 -2.94 -10.23
C GLY A 225 21.11 -1.75 -9.38
N GLU A 226 21.83 -0.86 -10.03
CA GLU A 226 22.28 0.40 -9.45
C GLU A 226 21.18 1.46 -9.59
N GLY A 227 21.18 2.45 -8.70
CA GLY A 227 20.22 3.54 -8.68
C GLY A 227 19.22 3.46 -7.53
N ARG A 228 18.21 4.32 -7.60
CA ARG A 228 17.18 4.45 -6.57
C ARG A 228 16.17 3.32 -6.65
N HIS A 229 15.78 2.84 -5.48
CA HIS A 229 14.74 1.84 -5.30
C HIS A 229 13.66 2.39 -4.38
N VAL A 230 12.42 2.40 -4.84
CA VAL A 230 11.24 2.78 -4.05
C VAL A 230 10.19 1.68 -4.16
N LEU A 231 9.87 1.10 -3.01
CA LEU A 231 8.92 0.00 -2.86
C LEU A 231 7.95 0.30 -1.73
N VAL A 232 6.68 -0.05 -1.89
CA VAL A 232 5.68 0.10 -0.83
C VAL A 232 5.03 -1.24 -0.55
N ASP A 233 5.22 -1.75 0.68
CA ASP A 233 4.48 -2.91 1.18
C ASP A 233 3.18 -2.45 1.82
N ILE A 234 2.06 -3.12 1.50
CA ILE A 234 0.70 -2.69 1.85
C ILE A 234 -0.02 -3.85 2.51
N PHE A 235 -0.73 -3.57 3.59
CA PHE A 235 -1.47 -4.54 4.41
C PHE A 235 -2.84 -4.00 4.81
N ALA A 236 -3.85 -4.87 4.87
CA ALA A 236 -5.13 -4.62 5.51
C ALA A 236 -5.64 -5.90 6.20
N PRO A 237 -6.04 -5.82 7.48
CA PRO A 237 -6.07 -4.66 8.39
C PRO A 237 -4.67 -4.17 8.80
N PRO A 238 -4.57 -3.06 9.59
CA PRO A 238 -3.31 -2.54 10.08
C PRO A 238 -2.50 -3.57 10.87
N ARG A 239 -1.17 -3.49 10.77
CA ARG A 239 -0.20 -4.38 11.41
C ARG A 239 -0.11 -4.14 12.91
N ALA A 240 -0.99 -4.79 13.70
CA ALA A 240 -1.04 -4.67 15.16
C ALA A 240 0.30 -5.01 15.84
N ASP A 241 1.04 -5.99 15.32
CA ASP A 241 2.36 -6.38 15.80
C ASP A 241 3.40 -5.25 15.63
N PHE A 242 3.34 -4.47 14.55
CA PHE A 242 4.23 -3.34 14.31
C PHE A 242 3.82 -2.11 15.12
N ILE A 243 2.52 -1.92 15.34
CA ILE A 243 2.02 -0.91 16.28
C ILE A 243 2.54 -1.20 17.71
N ALA A 244 2.45 -2.46 18.16
CA ALA A 244 2.96 -2.89 19.46
C ALA A 244 4.48 -2.68 19.63
N ARG A 245 5.25 -2.83 18.55
CA ARG A 245 6.70 -2.55 18.49
C ARG A 245 7.04 -1.08 18.39
N LYS A 246 6.05 -0.19 18.26
CA LYS A 246 6.22 1.26 18.03
C LYS A 246 6.95 1.58 16.72
N TRP A 247 6.76 0.76 15.70
CA TRP A 247 7.34 0.96 14.38
C TRP A 247 6.47 1.81 13.46
N VAL A 248 5.17 1.97 13.78
CA VAL A 248 4.22 2.77 12.99
C VAL A 248 4.27 4.21 13.46
N PHE A 249 4.73 5.11 12.59
CA PHE A 249 5.00 6.52 12.89
C PHE A 249 3.79 7.26 13.46
N ASN A 250 2.64 7.11 12.82
CA ASN A 250 1.40 7.80 13.19
C ASN A 250 0.42 6.94 14.03
N ALA A 251 0.90 5.85 14.63
CA ALA A 251 0.04 4.97 15.46
C ALA A 251 -0.66 5.72 16.61
N HIS A 252 -0.03 6.77 17.14
CA HIS A 252 -0.57 7.59 18.22
C HIS A 252 -1.83 8.36 17.82
N GLU A 253 -2.09 8.54 16.53
CA GLU A 253 -3.31 9.19 16.01
C GLU A 253 -4.54 8.27 16.06
N TYR A 254 -4.34 6.97 16.31
CA TYR A 254 -5.38 5.95 16.24
C TYR A 254 -5.55 5.16 17.54
N GLN A 255 -6.72 4.59 17.71
CA GLN A 255 -7.03 3.62 18.75
C GLN A 255 -7.48 2.32 18.10
N ALA A 256 -6.88 1.22 18.53
CA ALA A 256 -7.31 -0.11 18.12
C ALA A 256 -8.78 -0.35 18.48
N PRO A 257 -9.52 -1.12 17.67
CA PRO A 257 -10.84 -1.60 18.05
C PRO A 257 -10.81 -2.29 19.41
N SER A 258 -11.88 -2.20 20.20
CA SER A 258 -11.99 -3.00 21.42
C SER A 258 -12.18 -4.47 21.05
N GLU A 259 -11.56 -5.39 21.80
CA GLU A 259 -11.66 -6.84 21.57
C GLU A 259 -13.11 -7.39 21.56
N ALA A 260 -14.09 -6.60 21.99
CA ALA A 260 -15.51 -6.96 21.98
C ALA A 260 -16.21 -6.73 20.62
N ALA A 261 -15.50 -6.17 19.62
CA ALA A 261 -16.06 -5.85 18.30
C ALA A 261 -15.43 -6.66 17.16
N ALA A 262 -14.63 -7.69 17.47
CA ALA A 262 -13.93 -8.56 16.52
C ALA A 262 -14.65 -9.90 16.34
#